data_41601d2e678d37ad02027a4293862026
#
_entry.id   41601d2e678d37ad02027a4293862026
#
_cell.length_a   1.000
_cell.length_b   1.000
_cell.length_c   1.000
_cell.angle_alpha   90.00
_cell.angle_beta   90.00
_cell.angle_gamma   90.00
#
_symmetry.space_group_name_H-M   'P 1'
#
loop_
_entity.id
_entity.type
_entity.pdbx_description
1 polymer ?
#
loop_
_entity_poly.entity_id
_entity_poly.type
_entity_poly.pdbx_seq_one_letter_code
_entity_poly.pdbx_strand_id
1 'polypeptide(L)'
;MNVFRKKSIDSILAESRNKTLSPTMKTMDLVLFGIGAIIGSGILVLTGKASAEAGPAVVFSFLIAGLACCLAALCYAELASTIPSSGSTYTYLYVSVGEIVAYAIGWVLIGGYVLTAATVANGWSSYFSRLLAGLGIEIPKEYYTLPAAGGYGNIPAIIIVLLITFILSKGTSSSKLVNNLMVAAKVGIVVLFIVVGVFYVEPTNWTNNFAPSGFSGVMLAATTVFFAYLGFDAISTSAEETINPEKALPKAIIITMLVCTAFYILVCLVLTGVVQYNRLGTGDALAFVLEEVGQNKVAGIVSLGAVIGLMAGILSFIYAGIRITYTIARDGLLPEKLTKVNQNKVPSTLTWGLGILTALLAGFLPLGKLADLANVASIIAFALVSYTTIVFYKKFPDIKRGFRVPGMPVLPIISIILFGALLYSVTLTTWIIFVVWVIVGLIVYFAFSYKNSKLK
;
A
#
# COMPACT_ATOMS: atom_id res chain seq x y z
N MET A 1 19.86 -22.06 21.08
CA MET A 1 19.66 -21.00 20.04
C MET A 1 18.61 -20.01 20.55
N ASN A 2 18.96 -18.73 20.76
CA ASN A 2 17.93 -17.75 21.13
C ASN A 2 17.52 -16.97 19.88
N VAL A 3 16.44 -17.39 19.21
CA VAL A 3 15.90 -16.73 18.01
C VAL A 3 14.97 -15.56 18.34
N PHE A 4 14.65 -15.36 19.63
CA PHE A 4 13.79 -14.28 20.12
C PHE A 4 14.58 -13.13 20.75
N ARG A 5 15.82 -12.90 20.27
CA ARG A 5 16.61 -11.72 20.66
C ARG A 5 15.82 -10.44 20.37
N LYS A 6 15.97 -9.43 21.23
CA LYS A 6 15.21 -8.17 21.12
C LYS A 6 16.15 -6.98 21.11
N LYS A 7 15.81 -5.98 20.30
CA LYS A 7 16.43 -4.65 20.44
C LYS A 7 15.90 -3.95 21.69
N SER A 8 16.76 -3.21 22.38
CA SER A 8 16.30 -2.35 23.49
C SER A 8 15.62 -1.10 22.91
N ILE A 9 14.59 -0.62 23.62
CA ILE A 9 13.90 0.64 23.25
C ILE A 9 14.89 1.80 23.31
N ASP A 10 15.76 1.82 24.35
CA ASP A 10 16.73 2.89 24.53
C ASP A 10 17.73 2.98 23.38
N SER A 11 18.17 1.84 22.83
CA SER A 11 19.06 1.84 21.66
C SER A 11 18.39 2.44 20.43
N ILE A 12 17.11 2.14 20.21
CA ILE A 12 16.35 2.69 19.07
C ILE A 12 16.10 4.19 19.25
N LEU A 13 15.73 4.61 20.47
CA LEU A 13 15.55 6.03 20.77
C LEU A 13 16.86 6.81 20.68
N ALA A 14 17.99 6.20 21.05
CA ALA A 14 19.32 6.79 20.87
C ALA A 14 19.68 6.90 19.38
N GLU A 15 19.43 5.87 18.58
CA GLU A 15 19.59 5.91 17.12
C GLU A 15 18.72 7.01 16.48
N SER A 16 17.48 7.17 16.94
CA SER A 16 16.57 8.20 16.43
C SER A 16 16.97 9.64 16.87
N ARG A 17 17.66 9.79 17.99
CA ARG A 17 18.17 11.08 18.49
C ARG A 17 19.44 11.53 17.76
N ASN A 18 20.27 10.60 17.30
CA ASN A 18 21.46 10.89 16.47
C ASN A 18 21.07 11.22 15.03
N LYS A 19 20.12 12.15 14.86
CA LYS A 19 19.44 12.47 13.60
C LYS A 19 20.40 13.01 12.54
N THR A 20 20.43 12.33 11.41
CA THR A 20 20.91 12.89 10.13
C THR A 20 19.81 13.70 9.41
N LEU A 21 18.55 13.61 9.86
CA LEU A 21 17.37 14.23 9.25
C LEU A 21 16.83 15.39 10.13
N SER A 22 16.53 16.52 9.51
CA SER A 22 15.95 17.68 10.20
C SER A 22 14.42 17.55 10.26
N PRO A 23 13.78 17.70 11.44
CA PRO A 23 12.33 17.68 11.57
C PRO A 23 11.71 18.91 10.90
N THR A 24 11.02 18.69 9.78
CA THR A 24 10.41 19.76 8.96
C THR A 24 8.93 19.55 8.68
N MET A 25 8.38 18.34 8.93
CA MET A 25 7.00 18.00 8.60
C MET A 25 6.05 18.33 9.75
N LYS A 26 5.00 19.09 9.45
CA LYS A 26 3.87 19.39 10.34
C LYS A 26 2.74 18.36 10.12
N THR A 27 1.73 18.36 10.99
CA THR A 27 0.57 17.45 10.87
C THR A 27 -0.10 17.49 9.50
N MET A 28 -0.28 18.67 8.89
CA MET A 28 -0.92 18.81 7.57
C MET A 28 -0.02 18.24 6.45
N ASP A 29 1.29 18.41 6.54
CA ASP A 29 2.22 17.80 5.58
C ASP A 29 2.13 16.28 5.61
N LEU A 30 1.98 15.70 6.83
CA LEU A 30 1.78 14.27 7.03
C LEU A 30 0.41 13.78 6.51
N VAL A 31 -0.65 14.56 6.69
CA VAL A 31 -1.99 14.25 6.15
C VAL A 31 -1.94 14.22 4.63
N LEU A 32 -1.35 15.24 4.00
CA LEU A 32 -1.20 15.29 2.54
C LEU A 32 -0.30 14.15 2.05
N PHE A 33 0.78 13.87 2.74
CA PHE A 33 1.64 12.73 2.43
C PHE A 33 0.88 11.40 2.51
N GLY A 34 0.09 11.18 3.57
CA GLY A 34 -0.73 10.00 3.75
C GLY A 34 -1.82 9.86 2.69
N ILE A 35 -2.56 10.94 2.39
CA ILE A 35 -3.55 10.95 1.30
C ILE A 35 -2.87 10.59 -0.04
N GLY A 36 -1.69 11.16 -0.30
CA GLY A 36 -0.90 10.87 -1.49
C GLY A 36 -0.42 9.42 -1.57
N ALA A 37 -0.09 8.79 -0.43
CA ALA A 37 0.30 7.39 -0.37
C ALA A 37 -0.91 6.44 -0.56
N ILE A 38 -2.05 6.77 0.04
CA ILE A 38 -3.26 5.94 0.04
C ILE A 38 -4.05 6.08 -1.26
N ILE A 39 -4.34 7.31 -1.72
CA ILE A 39 -5.06 7.53 -2.99
C ILE A 39 -4.16 7.13 -4.15
N GLY A 40 -4.39 5.96 -4.70
CA GLY A 40 -3.60 5.36 -5.76
C GLY A 40 -4.40 4.32 -6.54
N SER A 41 -3.73 3.24 -6.94
CA SER A 41 -4.33 2.16 -7.73
C SER A 41 -5.51 1.46 -7.02
N GLY A 42 -5.58 1.48 -5.71
CA GLY A 42 -6.71 0.91 -4.99
C GLY A 42 -8.04 1.50 -5.43
N ILE A 43 -8.17 2.83 -5.37
CA ILE A 43 -9.41 3.51 -5.76
C ILE A 43 -9.51 3.69 -7.29
N LEU A 44 -8.40 3.96 -7.98
CA LEU A 44 -8.42 4.23 -9.41
C LEU A 44 -8.57 2.97 -10.25
N VAL A 45 -8.07 1.81 -9.77
CA VAL A 45 -7.92 0.58 -10.55
C VAL A 45 -8.77 -0.56 -10.00
N LEU A 46 -8.64 -0.86 -8.70
CA LEU A 46 -9.28 -2.05 -8.12
C LEU A 46 -10.75 -1.84 -7.76
N THR A 47 -11.22 -0.60 -7.67
CA THR A 47 -12.63 -0.30 -7.40
C THR A 47 -13.55 -0.87 -8.49
N GLY A 48 -13.13 -0.83 -9.76
CA GLY A 48 -13.87 -1.42 -10.86
C GLY A 48 -14.05 -2.92 -10.70
N LYS A 49 -12.94 -3.65 -10.43
CA LYS A 49 -12.98 -5.10 -10.16
C LYS A 49 -13.87 -5.43 -8.97
N ALA A 50 -13.68 -4.74 -7.85
CA ALA A 50 -14.48 -4.95 -6.64
C ALA A 50 -15.97 -4.66 -6.85
N SER A 51 -16.30 -3.63 -7.64
CA SER A 51 -17.68 -3.33 -8.01
C SER A 51 -18.32 -4.42 -8.87
N ALA A 52 -17.54 -5.05 -9.76
CA ALA A 52 -18.02 -6.19 -10.54
C ALA A 52 -18.28 -7.44 -9.66
N GLU A 53 -17.53 -7.60 -8.56
CA GLU A 53 -17.67 -8.71 -7.60
C GLU A 53 -18.88 -8.53 -6.65
N ALA A 54 -19.03 -7.34 -6.06
CA ALA A 54 -20.02 -7.06 -5.02
C ALA A 54 -21.26 -6.29 -5.50
N GLY A 55 -21.24 -5.77 -6.73
CA GLY A 55 -22.26 -4.84 -7.20
C GLY A 55 -22.24 -3.51 -6.43
N PRO A 56 -23.38 -2.81 -6.33
CA PRO A 56 -23.52 -1.59 -5.51
C PRO A 56 -23.16 -1.80 -4.04
N ALA A 57 -23.28 -3.02 -3.50
CA ALA A 57 -22.89 -3.37 -2.13
C ALA A 57 -21.37 -3.24 -1.87
N VAL A 58 -20.54 -2.94 -2.88
CA VAL A 58 -19.11 -2.62 -2.73
C VAL A 58 -18.85 -1.49 -1.71
N VAL A 59 -19.82 -0.61 -1.48
CA VAL A 59 -19.75 0.40 -0.42
C VAL A 59 -19.52 -0.26 0.96
N PHE A 60 -20.21 -1.36 1.26
CA PHE A 60 -19.99 -2.12 2.49
C PHE A 60 -18.61 -2.79 2.52
N SER A 61 -18.10 -3.21 1.36
CA SER A 61 -16.75 -3.74 1.26
C SER A 61 -15.69 -2.71 1.68
N PHE A 62 -15.83 -1.45 1.22
CA PHE A 62 -14.96 -0.35 1.64
C PHE A 62 -15.14 0.00 3.12
N LEU A 63 -16.36 -0.07 3.66
CA LEU A 63 -16.60 0.16 5.09
C LEU A 63 -15.95 -0.92 5.96
N ILE A 64 -16.05 -2.20 5.59
CA ILE A 64 -15.43 -3.33 6.30
C ILE A 64 -13.91 -3.21 6.26
N ALA A 65 -13.33 -3.06 5.07
CA ALA A 65 -11.89 -2.89 4.91
C ALA A 65 -11.37 -1.63 5.62
N GLY A 66 -12.10 -0.51 5.47
CA GLY A 66 -11.79 0.76 6.12
C GLY A 66 -11.83 0.67 7.65
N LEU A 67 -12.82 -0.01 8.21
CA LEU A 67 -12.91 -0.23 9.65
C LEU A 67 -11.72 -1.05 10.17
N ALA A 68 -11.38 -2.16 9.50
CA ALA A 68 -10.22 -2.97 9.85
C ALA A 68 -8.92 -2.15 9.81
N CYS A 69 -8.74 -1.37 8.75
CA CYS A 69 -7.57 -0.50 8.59
C CYS A 69 -7.54 0.66 9.60
N CYS A 70 -8.69 1.29 9.91
CA CYS A 70 -8.77 2.35 10.92
C CYS A 70 -8.38 1.83 12.31
N LEU A 71 -8.81 0.64 12.69
CA LEU A 71 -8.42 0.02 13.97
C LEU A 71 -6.91 -0.28 14.01
N ALA A 72 -6.34 -0.81 12.93
CA ALA A 72 -4.90 -0.99 12.82
C ALA A 72 -4.15 0.35 12.84
N ALA A 73 -4.68 1.37 12.17
CA ALA A 73 -4.09 2.71 12.13
C ALA A 73 -3.99 3.34 13.54
N LEU A 74 -4.96 3.08 14.44
CA LEU A 74 -4.86 3.46 15.84
C LEU A 74 -3.69 2.75 16.55
N CYS A 75 -3.47 1.45 16.26
CA CYS A 75 -2.33 0.70 16.79
C CYS A 75 -1.00 1.25 16.27
N TYR A 76 -0.92 1.56 14.99
CA TYR A 76 0.23 2.24 14.39
C TYR A 76 0.48 3.60 15.02
N ALA A 77 -0.58 4.38 15.28
CA ALA A 77 -0.48 5.69 15.92
C ALA A 77 0.13 5.60 17.34
N GLU A 78 -0.26 4.60 18.13
CA GLU A 78 0.33 4.36 19.46
C GLU A 78 1.82 3.99 19.35
N LEU A 79 2.15 3.00 18.51
CA LEU A 79 3.53 2.53 18.38
C LEU A 79 4.44 3.60 17.76
N ALA A 80 4.00 4.28 16.70
CA ALA A 80 4.78 5.33 16.04
C ALA A 80 5.01 6.56 16.94
N SER A 81 4.04 6.91 17.78
CA SER A 81 4.20 8.01 18.75
C SER A 81 5.09 7.65 19.94
N THR A 82 5.26 6.35 20.23
CA THR A 82 6.05 5.85 21.35
C THR A 82 7.46 5.46 20.94
N ILE A 83 7.61 4.86 19.76
CA ILE A 83 8.89 4.45 19.16
C ILE A 83 9.00 5.09 17.76
N PRO A 84 9.36 6.38 17.68
CA PRO A 84 9.45 7.10 16.42
C PRO A 84 10.69 6.64 15.63
N SER A 85 10.54 5.53 14.91
CA SER A 85 11.59 4.91 14.09
C SER A 85 11.11 4.71 12.66
N SER A 86 11.99 4.93 11.69
CA SER A 86 11.72 4.72 10.27
C SER A 86 11.55 3.25 9.88
N GLY A 87 11.93 2.31 10.74
CA GLY A 87 11.76 0.87 10.52
C GLY A 87 10.33 0.36 10.69
N SER A 88 9.39 1.21 11.17
CA SER A 88 7.96 0.90 11.27
C SER A 88 7.68 -0.49 11.87
N THR A 89 6.79 -1.29 11.26
CA THR A 89 6.37 -2.62 11.71
C THR A 89 7.52 -3.55 12.08
N TYR A 90 8.57 -3.60 11.26
CA TYR A 90 9.76 -4.41 11.55
C TYR A 90 10.37 -4.06 12.91
N THR A 91 10.56 -2.77 13.18
CA THR A 91 11.15 -2.29 14.44
C THR A 91 10.25 -2.58 15.63
N TYR A 92 8.94 -2.36 15.49
CA TYR A 92 7.98 -2.62 16.58
C TYR A 92 7.97 -4.09 17.00
N LEU A 93 8.01 -5.00 16.03
CA LEU A 93 8.09 -6.44 16.29
C LEU A 93 9.44 -6.85 16.87
N TYR A 94 10.53 -6.23 16.44
CA TYR A 94 11.86 -6.54 16.94
C TYR A 94 12.01 -6.24 18.44
N VAL A 95 11.41 -5.13 18.90
CA VAL A 95 11.38 -4.76 20.31
C VAL A 95 10.45 -5.66 21.12
N SER A 96 9.26 -5.89 20.62
CA SER A 96 8.16 -6.49 21.38
C SER A 96 8.20 -8.02 21.39
N VAL A 97 8.40 -8.62 20.25
CA VAL A 97 8.29 -10.07 20.04
C VAL A 97 9.65 -10.73 19.90
N GLY A 98 10.51 -10.24 19.00
CA GLY A 98 11.88 -10.71 18.81
C GLY A 98 12.28 -10.84 17.34
N GLU A 99 13.56 -11.19 17.14
CA GLU A 99 14.27 -11.16 15.87
C GLU A 99 13.62 -11.98 14.76
N ILE A 100 13.30 -13.25 15.02
CA ILE A 100 12.77 -14.14 13.98
C ILE A 100 11.43 -13.66 13.43
N VAL A 101 10.53 -13.15 14.30
CA VAL A 101 9.22 -12.63 13.89
C VAL A 101 9.39 -11.31 13.14
N ALA A 102 10.25 -10.43 13.63
CA ALA A 102 10.59 -9.19 12.96
C ALA A 102 11.16 -9.45 11.56
N TYR A 103 12.11 -10.40 11.45
CA TYR A 103 12.69 -10.78 10.17
C TYR A 103 11.63 -11.35 9.21
N ALA A 104 10.81 -12.29 9.68
CA ALA A 104 9.77 -12.92 8.86
C ALA A 104 8.80 -11.86 8.30
N ILE A 105 8.36 -10.91 9.11
CA ILE A 105 7.52 -9.81 8.66
C ILE A 105 8.27 -8.82 7.76
N GLY A 106 9.51 -8.51 8.06
CA GLY A 106 10.35 -7.71 7.16
C GLY A 106 10.46 -8.33 5.77
N TRP A 107 10.67 -9.66 5.71
CA TRP A 107 10.69 -10.43 4.47
C TRP A 107 9.35 -10.39 3.73
N VAL A 108 8.24 -10.57 4.44
CA VAL A 108 6.88 -10.46 3.91
C VAL A 108 6.62 -9.07 3.35
N LEU A 109 7.03 -8.01 4.06
CA LEU A 109 6.84 -6.63 3.62
C LEU A 109 7.69 -6.29 2.38
N ILE A 110 8.91 -6.83 2.23
CA ILE A 110 9.70 -6.67 1.01
C ILE A 110 8.90 -7.18 -0.19
N GLY A 111 8.40 -8.42 -0.11
CA GLY A 111 7.53 -9.00 -1.14
C GLY A 111 6.25 -8.18 -1.35
N GLY A 112 5.60 -7.76 -0.27
CA GLY A 112 4.39 -6.94 -0.29
C GLY A 112 4.59 -5.63 -1.06
N TYR A 113 5.65 -4.87 -0.79
CA TYR A 113 5.94 -3.62 -1.49
C TYR A 113 6.25 -3.81 -2.98
N VAL A 114 7.00 -4.86 -3.32
CA VAL A 114 7.30 -5.22 -4.72
C VAL A 114 6.00 -5.56 -5.47
N LEU A 115 5.14 -6.39 -4.88
CA LEU A 115 3.85 -6.78 -5.45
C LEU A 115 2.89 -5.59 -5.57
N THR A 116 2.87 -4.72 -4.57
CA THR A 116 2.07 -3.48 -4.60
C THR A 116 2.53 -2.56 -5.73
N ALA A 117 3.83 -2.32 -5.87
CA ALA A 117 4.37 -1.52 -6.96
C ALA A 117 4.05 -2.11 -8.34
N ALA A 118 4.13 -3.44 -8.48
CA ALA A 118 3.77 -4.15 -9.72
C ALA A 118 2.26 -4.02 -10.03
N THR A 119 1.39 -4.09 -9.02
CA THR A 119 -0.05 -3.87 -9.16
C THR A 119 -0.35 -2.45 -9.64
N VAL A 120 0.31 -1.45 -9.03
CA VAL A 120 0.17 -0.04 -9.43
C VAL A 120 0.63 0.16 -10.89
N ALA A 121 1.72 -0.49 -11.30
CA ALA A 121 2.24 -0.38 -12.67
C ALA A 121 1.29 -1.00 -13.71
N ASN A 122 0.60 -2.08 -13.38
CA ASN A 122 -0.45 -2.64 -14.23
C ASN A 122 -1.62 -1.66 -14.40
N GLY A 123 -2.08 -1.05 -13.32
CA GLY A 123 -3.11 -0.02 -13.38
C GLY A 123 -2.66 1.22 -14.17
N TRP A 124 -1.42 1.64 -13.99
CA TRP A 124 -0.81 2.71 -14.78
C TRP A 124 -0.86 2.40 -16.28
N SER A 125 -0.49 1.19 -16.65
CA SER A 125 -0.52 0.73 -18.04
C SER A 125 -1.94 0.83 -18.65
N SER A 126 -2.99 0.48 -17.90
CA SER A 126 -4.37 0.57 -18.38
C SER A 126 -4.78 2.02 -18.66
N TYR A 127 -4.52 2.95 -17.72
CA TYR A 127 -4.80 4.38 -17.91
C TYR A 127 -3.95 5.01 -19.00
N PHE A 128 -2.68 4.61 -19.10
CA PHE A 128 -1.76 5.10 -20.13
C PHE A 128 -2.21 4.67 -21.55
N SER A 129 -2.59 3.40 -21.71
CA SER A 129 -3.11 2.89 -22.98
C SER A 129 -4.41 3.60 -23.38
N ARG A 130 -5.32 3.85 -22.42
CA ARG A 130 -6.55 4.62 -22.68
C ARG A 130 -6.25 6.06 -23.08
N LEU A 131 -5.32 6.72 -22.38
CA LEU A 131 -4.90 8.08 -22.69
C LEU A 131 -4.37 8.20 -24.11
N LEU A 132 -3.52 7.25 -24.55
CA LEU A 132 -2.98 7.21 -25.90
C LEU A 132 -4.06 6.95 -26.94
N ALA A 133 -4.98 6.03 -26.68
CA ALA A 133 -6.12 5.76 -27.56
C ALA A 133 -6.99 7.01 -27.77
N GLY A 134 -7.23 7.80 -26.70
CA GLY A 134 -7.91 9.09 -26.78
C GLY A 134 -7.18 10.15 -27.63
N LEU A 135 -5.86 9.99 -27.82
CA LEU A 135 -5.03 10.80 -28.72
C LEU A 135 -4.90 10.22 -30.14
N GLY A 136 -5.59 9.12 -30.43
CA GLY A 136 -5.52 8.44 -31.72
C GLY A 136 -4.32 7.49 -31.87
N ILE A 137 -3.62 7.18 -30.79
CA ILE A 137 -2.47 6.26 -30.78
C ILE A 137 -2.90 4.95 -30.14
N GLU A 138 -3.11 3.91 -30.92
CA GLU A 138 -3.47 2.59 -30.41
C GLU A 138 -2.22 1.73 -30.17
N ILE A 139 -2.01 1.27 -28.93
CA ILE A 139 -1.00 0.26 -28.64
C ILE A 139 -1.60 -1.10 -29.03
N PRO A 140 -0.90 -1.92 -29.84
CA PRO A 140 -1.37 -3.26 -30.16
C PRO A 140 -1.59 -4.10 -28.89
N LYS A 141 -2.69 -4.86 -28.86
CA LYS A 141 -3.12 -5.61 -27.65
C LYS A 141 -2.07 -6.59 -27.13
N GLU A 142 -1.24 -7.12 -27.99
CA GLU A 142 -0.16 -8.06 -27.68
C GLU A 142 0.86 -7.49 -26.69
N TYR A 143 1.04 -6.16 -26.69
CA TYR A 143 2.02 -5.47 -25.82
C TYR A 143 1.51 -5.14 -24.41
N TYR A 144 0.24 -5.37 -24.10
CA TYR A 144 -0.28 -5.24 -22.73
C TYR A 144 -1.10 -6.47 -22.31
N THR A 145 -1.09 -7.53 -23.12
CA THR A 145 -1.70 -8.82 -22.82
C THR A 145 -0.64 -9.81 -22.33
N LEU A 146 -1.00 -10.59 -21.32
CA LEU A 146 -0.09 -11.57 -20.76
C LEU A 146 0.20 -12.71 -21.74
N PRO A 147 1.39 -13.37 -21.67
CA PRO A 147 1.73 -14.50 -22.52
C PRO A 147 0.72 -15.64 -22.47
N ALA A 148 0.14 -15.92 -21.31
CA ALA A 148 -0.92 -16.93 -21.15
C ALA A 148 -2.20 -16.62 -21.94
N ALA A 149 -2.40 -15.38 -22.37
CA ALA A 149 -3.52 -14.91 -23.18
C ALA A 149 -3.10 -14.52 -24.63
N GLY A 150 -1.90 -14.96 -25.06
CA GLY A 150 -1.39 -14.77 -26.42
C GLY A 150 -0.63 -13.47 -26.66
N GLY A 151 -0.28 -12.71 -25.62
CA GLY A 151 0.51 -11.49 -25.73
C GLY A 151 2.00 -11.68 -25.42
N TYR A 152 2.75 -10.57 -25.45
CA TYR A 152 4.17 -10.54 -25.08
C TYR A 152 4.41 -10.18 -23.61
N GLY A 153 3.36 -9.84 -22.88
CA GLY A 153 3.42 -9.29 -21.54
C GLY A 153 2.99 -7.82 -21.47
N ASN A 154 2.89 -7.27 -20.26
CA ASN A 154 2.53 -5.87 -20.06
C ASN A 154 3.78 -4.97 -20.21
N ILE A 155 4.16 -4.69 -21.46
CA ILE A 155 5.38 -3.92 -21.79
C ILE A 155 5.33 -2.49 -21.23
N PRO A 156 4.21 -1.73 -21.32
CA PRO A 156 4.15 -0.40 -20.71
C PRO A 156 4.41 -0.45 -19.19
N ALA A 157 3.90 -1.47 -18.48
CA ALA A 157 4.16 -1.62 -17.05
C ALA A 157 5.64 -1.91 -16.76
N ILE A 158 6.31 -2.72 -17.57
CA ILE A 158 7.75 -2.97 -17.46
C ILE A 158 8.54 -1.68 -17.64
N ILE A 159 8.24 -0.92 -18.70
CA ILE A 159 8.96 0.32 -19.04
C ILE A 159 8.84 1.34 -17.92
N ILE A 160 7.62 1.60 -17.41
CA ILE A 160 7.44 2.59 -16.36
C ILE A 160 8.15 2.21 -15.06
N VAL A 161 8.15 0.93 -14.68
CA VAL A 161 8.87 0.46 -13.48
C VAL A 161 10.38 0.66 -13.66
N LEU A 162 10.94 0.31 -14.83
CA LEU A 162 12.37 0.49 -15.10
C LEU A 162 12.76 1.97 -15.15
N LEU A 163 11.92 2.83 -15.72
CA LEU A 163 12.12 4.28 -15.72
C LEU A 163 12.17 4.84 -14.29
N ILE A 164 11.21 4.46 -13.46
CA ILE A 164 11.15 4.89 -12.06
C ILE A 164 12.34 4.33 -11.27
N THR A 165 12.73 3.09 -11.53
CA THR A 165 13.92 2.48 -10.92
C THR A 165 15.19 3.25 -11.29
N PHE A 166 15.33 3.65 -12.55
CA PHE A 166 16.43 4.48 -13.01
C PHE A 166 16.44 5.84 -12.28
N ILE A 167 15.29 6.51 -12.18
CA ILE A 167 15.16 7.78 -11.44
C ILE A 167 15.58 7.60 -9.98
N LEU A 168 15.07 6.56 -9.30
CA LEU A 168 15.44 6.23 -7.91
C LEU A 168 16.94 5.97 -7.77
N SER A 169 17.57 5.30 -8.73
CA SER A 169 19.01 4.99 -8.69
C SER A 169 19.93 6.22 -8.77
N LYS A 170 19.43 7.33 -9.32
CA LYS A 170 20.13 8.63 -9.40
C LYS A 170 19.99 9.46 -8.12
N GLY A 171 19.13 9.07 -7.21
CA GLY A 171 18.82 9.82 -5.99
C GLY A 171 17.83 10.95 -6.28
N THR A 172 16.62 10.80 -5.74
CA THR A 172 15.61 11.85 -5.84
C THR A 172 15.50 12.59 -4.52
N SER A 173 15.94 13.83 -4.48
CA SER A 173 15.39 14.80 -3.53
C SER A 173 14.06 15.26 -4.10
N SER A 174 12.99 14.48 -3.89
CA SER A 174 11.65 14.91 -4.27
C SER A 174 11.34 16.20 -3.55
N SER A 175 11.29 17.33 -4.28
CA SER A 175 10.87 18.60 -3.70
C SER A 175 9.48 18.41 -3.10
N LYS A 176 9.25 18.90 -1.86
CA LYS A 176 7.91 18.91 -1.23
C LYS A 176 6.84 19.46 -2.17
N LEU A 177 7.21 20.43 -3.00
CA LEU A 177 6.32 21.02 -4.01
C LEU A 177 5.85 19.99 -5.04
N VAL A 178 6.76 19.18 -5.59
CA VAL A 178 6.42 18.14 -6.58
C VAL A 178 5.49 17.08 -5.97
N ASN A 179 5.79 16.64 -4.75
CA ASN A 179 4.92 15.70 -4.04
C ASN A 179 3.52 16.30 -3.80
N ASN A 180 3.44 17.53 -3.31
CA ASN A 180 2.17 18.20 -3.06
C ASN A 180 1.36 18.43 -4.34
N LEU A 181 2.00 18.75 -5.46
CA LEU A 181 1.33 18.87 -6.76
C LEU A 181 0.79 17.53 -7.25
N MET A 182 1.56 16.44 -7.08
CA MET A 182 1.07 15.08 -7.43
C MET A 182 -0.13 14.67 -6.56
N VAL A 183 -0.10 14.99 -5.26
CA VAL A 183 -1.23 14.73 -4.35
C VAL A 183 -2.45 15.57 -4.75
N ALA A 184 -2.25 16.85 -5.03
CA ALA A 184 -3.32 17.73 -5.47
C ALA A 184 -3.96 17.25 -6.78
N ALA A 185 -3.14 16.78 -7.73
CA ALA A 185 -3.66 16.18 -8.97
C ALA A 185 -4.49 14.94 -8.70
N LYS A 186 -4.03 14.01 -7.85
CA LYS A 186 -4.77 12.79 -7.47
C LYS A 186 -6.11 13.10 -6.82
N VAL A 187 -6.12 13.98 -5.83
CA VAL A 187 -7.36 14.40 -5.15
C VAL A 187 -8.26 15.13 -6.14
N GLY A 188 -7.68 16.00 -6.97
CA GLY A 188 -8.42 16.76 -7.98
C GLY A 188 -9.17 15.87 -8.97
N ILE A 189 -8.55 14.81 -9.49
CA ILE A 189 -9.24 13.89 -10.43
C ILE A 189 -10.32 13.06 -9.74
N VAL A 190 -10.14 12.67 -8.47
CA VAL A 190 -11.17 11.96 -7.70
C VAL A 190 -12.36 12.87 -7.46
N VAL A 191 -12.13 14.13 -7.04
CA VAL A 191 -13.18 15.12 -6.88
C VAL A 191 -13.86 15.42 -8.22
N LEU A 192 -13.10 15.59 -9.29
CA LEU A 192 -13.65 15.81 -10.63
C LEU A 192 -14.57 14.67 -11.08
N PHE A 193 -14.13 13.42 -10.87
CA PHE A 193 -14.94 12.24 -11.15
C PHE A 193 -16.27 12.26 -10.37
N ILE A 194 -16.23 12.54 -9.05
CA ILE A 194 -17.41 12.58 -8.20
C ILE A 194 -18.36 13.69 -8.65
N VAL A 195 -17.83 14.93 -8.84
CA VAL A 195 -18.63 16.11 -9.19
C VAL A 195 -19.29 15.94 -10.56
N VAL A 196 -18.60 15.41 -11.56
CA VAL A 196 -19.18 15.19 -12.87
C VAL A 196 -20.09 13.97 -12.88
N GLY A 197 -19.63 12.86 -12.31
CA GLY A 197 -20.35 11.58 -12.34
C GLY A 197 -21.69 11.62 -11.60
N VAL A 198 -21.83 12.42 -10.53
CA VAL A 198 -23.06 12.49 -9.75
C VAL A 198 -24.28 12.92 -10.58
N PHE A 199 -24.08 13.72 -11.62
CA PHE A 199 -25.16 14.17 -12.51
C PHE A 199 -25.70 13.07 -13.43
N TYR A 200 -25.00 11.95 -13.57
CA TYR A 200 -25.35 10.81 -14.41
C TYR A 200 -25.74 9.57 -13.61
N VAL A 201 -25.91 9.72 -12.30
CA VAL A 201 -26.35 8.63 -11.41
C VAL A 201 -27.80 8.26 -11.71
N GLU A 202 -28.01 6.99 -12.02
CA GLU A 202 -29.35 6.38 -12.17
C GLU A 202 -29.62 5.50 -10.95
N PRO A 203 -30.57 5.87 -10.06
CA PRO A 203 -30.87 5.11 -8.83
C PRO A 203 -31.27 3.65 -9.10
N THR A 204 -31.81 3.36 -10.28
CA THR A 204 -32.17 2.01 -10.72
C THR A 204 -30.98 1.06 -10.77
N ASN A 205 -29.75 1.58 -11.01
CA ASN A 205 -28.53 0.79 -10.98
C ASN A 205 -28.22 0.26 -9.56
N TRP A 206 -28.69 0.95 -8.53
CA TRP A 206 -28.51 0.50 -7.14
C TRP A 206 -29.62 -0.43 -6.69
N THR A 207 -30.88 -0.20 -7.13
CA THR A 207 -32.04 -0.99 -6.68
C THR A 207 -32.14 -2.32 -7.40
N ASN A 208 -31.71 -2.39 -8.65
CA ASN A 208 -31.67 -3.61 -9.42
C ASN A 208 -30.45 -4.44 -9.06
N ASN A 209 -30.64 -5.45 -8.19
CA ASN A 209 -29.58 -6.38 -7.79
C ASN A 209 -28.44 -5.70 -7.00
N PHE A 210 -28.78 -5.11 -5.84
CA PHE A 210 -27.85 -4.38 -4.98
C PHE A 210 -26.62 -5.20 -4.56
N ALA A 211 -26.79 -6.48 -4.24
CA ALA A 211 -25.73 -7.39 -3.83
C ALA A 211 -25.78 -8.71 -4.62
N PRO A 212 -25.33 -8.73 -5.89
CA PRO A 212 -25.52 -9.86 -6.81
C PRO A 212 -24.91 -11.17 -6.31
N SER A 213 -23.78 -11.10 -5.63
CA SER A 213 -23.07 -12.26 -5.06
C SER A 213 -23.29 -12.37 -3.54
N GLY A 214 -24.28 -11.67 -2.98
CA GLY A 214 -24.60 -11.68 -1.56
C GLY A 214 -23.43 -11.27 -0.67
N PHE A 215 -23.45 -11.72 0.59
CA PHE A 215 -22.42 -11.37 1.56
C PHE A 215 -21.02 -11.89 1.18
N SER A 216 -20.94 -13.04 0.49
CA SER A 216 -19.66 -13.59 0.03
C SER A 216 -18.98 -12.68 -0.99
N GLY A 217 -19.73 -12.09 -1.93
CA GLY A 217 -19.22 -11.10 -2.86
C GLY A 217 -18.73 -9.83 -2.17
N VAL A 218 -19.47 -9.35 -1.14
CA VAL A 218 -19.04 -8.21 -0.33
C VAL A 218 -17.73 -8.49 0.39
N MET A 219 -17.54 -9.68 0.96
CA MET A 219 -16.30 -10.05 1.65
C MET A 219 -15.13 -10.24 0.69
N LEU A 220 -15.35 -10.85 -0.48
CA LEU A 220 -14.34 -10.96 -1.52
C LEU A 220 -13.89 -9.57 -2.01
N ALA A 221 -14.84 -8.70 -2.32
CA ALA A 221 -14.57 -7.33 -2.70
C ALA A 221 -13.88 -6.54 -1.56
N ALA A 222 -14.24 -6.79 -0.28
CA ALA A 222 -13.57 -6.17 0.86
C ALA A 222 -12.07 -6.53 0.92
N THR A 223 -11.72 -7.77 0.60
CA THR A 223 -10.32 -8.20 0.48
C THR A 223 -9.65 -7.52 -0.71
N THR A 224 -10.33 -7.38 -1.85
CA THR A 224 -9.81 -6.67 -3.02
C THR A 224 -9.58 -5.19 -2.73
N VAL A 225 -10.55 -4.49 -2.15
CA VAL A 225 -10.47 -3.04 -1.86
C VAL A 225 -9.62 -2.70 -0.63
N PHE A 226 -9.24 -3.69 0.18
CA PHE A 226 -8.25 -3.48 1.25
C PHE A 226 -6.97 -2.85 0.69
N PHE A 227 -6.59 -3.19 -0.54
CA PHE A 227 -5.48 -2.58 -1.25
C PHE A 227 -5.56 -1.05 -1.31
N ALA A 228 -6.77 -0.49 -1.35
CA ALA A 228 -6.98 0.95 -1.41
C ALA A 228 -6.54 1.67 -0.13
N TYR A 229 -6.41 0.97 0.97
CA TYR A 229 -5.97 1.52 2.25
C TYR A 229 -4.47 1.35 2.50
N LEU A 230 -3.73 0.65 1.63
CA LEU A 230 -2.27 0.51 1.76
C LEU A 230 -1.60 1.87 1.63
N GLY A 231 -0.65 2.15 2.51
CA GLY A 231 0.13 3.37 2.51
C GLY A 231 -0.07 4.27 3.74
N PHE A 232 -1.09 4.06 4.59
CA PHE A 232 -1.22 4.83 5.83
C PHE A 232 -0.05 4.57 6.79
N ASP A 233 0.52 3.37 6.75
CA ASP A 233 1.70 2.97 7.49
C ASP A 233 2.95 3.77 7.10
N ALA A 234 3.00 4.27 5.86
CA ALA A 234 4.07 5.16 5.40
C ALA A 234 4.15 6.45 6.22
N ILE A 235 3.03 6.95 6.78
CA ILE A 235 3.05 8.11 7.68
C ILE A 235 3.95 7.82 8.88
N SER A 236 3.92 6.61 9.43
CA SER A 236 4.74 6.21 10.57
C SER A 236 6.24 6.21 10.27
N THR A 237 6.62 5.96 9.01
CA THR A 237 8.04 5.99 8.60
C THR A 237 8.63 7.39 8.56
N SER A 238 7.78 8.44 8.52
CA SER A 238 8.19 9.85 8.54
C SER A 238 8.41 10.41 9.97
N ALA A 239 8.37 9.54 10.97
CA ALA A 239 8.46 9.94 12.38
C ALA A 239 9.71 10.77 12.71
N GLU A 240 10.86 10.44 12.11
CA GLU A 240 12.14 11.13 12.34
C GLU A 240 12.19 12.52 11.69
N GLU A 241 11.37 12.77 10.68
CA GLU A 241 11.26 14.05 9.97
C GLU A 241 10.11 14.92 10.50
N THR A 242 9.37 14.45 11.51
CA THR A 242 8.16 15.08 12.03
C THR A 242 8.45 16.01 13.21
N ILE A 243 7.83 17.20 13.18
CA ILE A 243 7.81 18.13 14.32
C ILE A 243 6.76 17.63 15.33
N ASN A 244 7.17 17.38 16.59
CA ASN A 244 6.33 16.82 17.64
C ASN A 244 5.62 15.52 17.23
N PRO A 245 6.37 14.45 16.87
CA PRO A 245 5.83 13.21 16.32
C PRO A 245 4.78 12.56 17.24
N GLU A 246 4.93 12.69 18.56
CA GLU A 246 4.01 12.15 19.57
C GLU A 246 2.54 12.62 19.35
N LYS A 247 2.34 13.85 18.86
CA LYS A 247 1.01 14.44 18.63
C LYS A 247 0.64 14.48 17.14
N ALA A 248 1.63 14.70 16.27
CA ALA A 248 1.39 14.91 14.86
C ALA A 248 1.04 13.61 14.13
N LEU A 249 1.76 12.51 14.41
CA LEU A 249 1.54 11.21 13.76
C LEU A 249 0.14 10.65 14.00
N PRO A 250 -0.35 10.54 15.26
CA PRO A 250 -1.70 10.02 15.50
C PRO A 250 -2.78 10.82 14.78
N LYS A 251 -2.71 12.16 14.88
CA LYS A 251 -3.68 13.03 14.21
C LYS A 251 -3.64 12.86 12.69
N ALA A 252 -2.45 12.82 12.12
CA ALA A 252 -2.30 12.67 10.67
C ALA A 252 -2.85 11.33 10.18
N ILE A 253 -2.52 10.22 10.85
CA ILE A 253 -3.00 8.89 10.49
C ILE A 253 -4.54 8.84 10.52
N ILE A 254 -5.16 9.29 11.61
CA ILE A 254 -6.61 9.24 11.79
C ILE A 254 -7.31 10.12 10.73
N ILE A 255 -6.87 11.38 10.55
CA ILE A 255 -7.48 12.29 9.57
C ILE A 255 -7.36 11.71 8.17
N THR A 256 -6.18 11.20 7.79
CA THR A 256 -5.96 10.61 6.49
C THR A 256 -6.90 9.43 6.21
N MET A 257 -7.05 8.53 7.18
CA MET A 257 -7.94 7.37 7.05
C MET A 257 -9.39 7.78 6.87
N LEU A 258 -9.89 8.74 7.67
CA LEU A 258 -11.26 9.22 7.56
C LEU A 258 -11.54 9.90 6.21
N VAL A 259 -10.63 10.76 5.77
CA VAL A 259 -10.77 11.47 4.47
C VAL A 259 -10.75 10.49 3.31
N CYS A 260 -9.80 9.54 3.28
CA CYS A 260 -9.73 8.54 2.21
C CYS A 260 -10.97 7.64 2.18
N THR A 261 -11.45 7.17 3.34
CA THR A 261 -12.67 6.36 3.41
C THR A 261 -13.88 7.11 2.86
N ALA A 262 -14.04 8.40 3.21
CA ALA A 262 -15.13 9.21 2.69
C ALA A 262 -15.06 9.33 1.15
N PHE A 263 -13.89 9.62 0.59
CA PHE A 263 -13.71 9.64 -0.86
C PHE A 263 -14.03 8.30 -1.51
N TYR A 264 -13.63 7.19 -0.91
CA TYR A 264 -13.85 5.85 -1.46
C TYR A 264 -15.35 5.50 -1.52
N ILE A 265 -16.09 5.82 -0.47
CA ILE A 265 -17.54 5.64 -0.45
C ILE A 265 -18.21 6.47 -1.56
N LEU A 266 -17.83 7.74 -1.70
CA LEU A 266 -18.41 8.62 -2.73
C LEU A 266 -18.08 8.13 -4.14
N VAL A 267 -16.83 7.72 -4.40
CA VAL A 267 -16.43 7.16 -5.71
C VAL A 267 -17.25 5.91 -6.04
N CYS A 268 -17.41 4.99 -5.07
CA CYS A 268 -18.18 3.76 -5.29
C CYS A 268 -19.66 4.03 -5.59
N LEU A 269 -20.27 4.96 -4.85
CA LEU A 269 -21.66 5.35 -5.08
C LEU A 269 -21.83 5.90 -6.50
N VAL A 270 -20.96 6.82 -6.92
CA VAL A 270 -21.02 7.38 -8.27
C VAL A 270 -20.75 6.29 -9.32
N LEU A 271 -19.69 5.52 -9.15
CA LEU A 271 -19.27 4.50 -10.13
C LEU A 271 -20.38 3.47 -10.38
N THR A 272 -20.95 2.90 -9.33
CA THR A 272 -22.03 1.91 -9.42
C THR A 272 -23.39 2.50 -9.74
N GLY A 273 -23.57 3.80 -9.50
CA GLY A 273 -24.78 4.52 -9.85
C GLY A 273 -24.84 4.92 -11.31
N VAL A 274 -23.69 5.18 -11.95
CA VAL A 274 -23.65 5.62 -13.36
C VAL A 274 -23.67 4.43 -14.34
N VAL A 275 -22.92 3.36 -14.05
CA VAL A 275 -22.82 2.18 -14.93
C VAL A 275 -23.16 0.92 -14.15
N GLN A 276 -23.84 -0.01 -14.78
CA GLN A 276 -24.16 -1.31 -14.21
C GLN A 276 -22.88 -2.07 -13.82
N TYR A 277 -22.90 -2.69 -12.64
CA TYR A 277 -21.72 -3.32 -12.00
C TYR A 277 -21.03 -4.37 -12.90
N ASN A 278 -21.79 -5.12 -13.71
CA ASN A 278 -21.25 -6.18 -14.58
C ASN A 278 -20.33 -5.66 -15.71
N ARG A 279 -20.33 -4.35 -15.97
CA ARG A 279 -19.49 -3.68 -16.96
C ARG A 279 -18.27 -3.00 -16.34
N LEU A 280 -18.14 -2.98 -15.02
CA LEU A 280 -17.12 -2.22 -14.29
C LEU A 280 -15.78 -2.94 -14.10
N GLY A 281 -15.65 -4.19 -14.53
CA GLY A 281 -14.46 -5.02 -14.32
C GLY A 281 -13.17 -4.58 -15.05
N THR A 282 -12.98 -3.28 -15.28
CA THR A 282 -11.83 -2.69 -15.99
C THR A 282 -10.82 -2.09 -15.04
N GLY A 283 -9.53 -2.03 -15.46
CA GLY A 283 -8.45 -1.44 -14.64
C GLY A 283 -8.40 0.10 -14.68
N ASP A 284 -9.30 0.75 -15.40
CA ASP A 284 -9.42 2.20 -15.59
C ASP A 284 -10.87 2.67 -15.42
N ALA A 285 -11.57 2.05 -14.46
CA ALA A 285 -13.01 2.15 -14.26
C ALA A 285 -13.54 3.59 -14.17
N LEU A 286 -12.80 4.51 -13.54
CA LEU A 286 -13.25 5.91 -13.40
C LEU A 286 -13.32 6.60 -14.77
N ALA A 287 -12.33 6.43 -15.63
CA ALA A 287 -12.30 7.00 -16.96
C ALA A 287 -13.35 6.31 -17.87
N PHE A 288 -13.46 4.99 -17.78
CA PHE A 288 -14.44 4.19 -18.50
C PHE A 288 -15.87 4.70 -18.24
N VAL A 289 -16.25 4.91 -16.97
CA VAL A 289 -17.59 5.38 -16.59
C VAL A 289 -17.89 6.76 -17.18
N LEU A 290 -16.92 7.66 -17.21
CA LEU A 290 -17.09 9.00 -17.79
C LEU A 290 -17.25 8.95 -19.31
N GLU A 291 -16.55 8.05 -20.00
CA GLU A 291 -16.73 7.84 -21.46
C GLU A 291 -18.12 7.28 -21.80
N GLU A 292 -18.63 6.33 -21.00
CA GLU A 292 -19.96 5.75 -21.19
C GLU A 292 -21.09 6.80 -21.16
N VAL A 293 -20.88 7.89 -20.42
CA VAL A 293 -21.83 9.01 -20.38
C VAL A 293 -21.47 10.16 -21.32
N GLY A 294 -20.56 9.93 -22.28
CA GLY A 294 -20.18 10.90 -23.30
C GLY A 294 -19.24 12.00 -22.82
N GLN A 295 -18.68 11.88 -21.60
CA GLN A 295 -17.77 12.87 -21.00
C GLN A 295 -16.29 12.58 -21.37
N ASN A 296 -16.00 12.39 -22.65
CA ASN A 296 -14.68 11.98 -23.17
C ASN A 296 -13.54 12.94 -22.78
N LYS A 297 -13.80 14.26 -22.75
CA LYS A 297 -12.79 15.25 -22.32
C LYS A 297 -12.44 15.09 -20.87
N VAL A 298 -13.44 14.89 -20.00
CA VAL A 298 -13.24 14.69 -18.55
C VAL A 298 -12.55 13.36 -18.30
N ALA A 299 -12.92 12.30 -19.02
CA ALA A 299 -12.26 11.00 -18.98
C ALA A 299 -10.76 11.10 -19.33
N GLY A 300 -10.42 11.89 -20.35
CA GLY A 300 -9.03 12.18 -20.72
C GLY A 300 -8.25 12.90 -19.61
N ILE A 301 -8.86 13.90 -18.95
CA ILE A 301 -8.24 14.60 -17.81
C ILE A 301 -8.05 13.64 -16.64
N VAL A 302 -9.05 12.81 -16.32
CA VAL A 302 -8.96 11.79 -15.26
C VAL A 302 -7.85 10.78 -15.58
N SER A 303 -7.76 10.30 -16.84
CA SER A 303 -6.71 9.38 -17.28
C SER A 303 -5.32 9.99 -17.17
N LEU A 304 -5.13 11.25 -17.57
CA LEU A 304 -3.84 11.96 -17.46
C LEU A 304 -3.44 12.11 -15.98
N GLY A 305 -4.37 12.55 -15.12
CA GLY A 305 -4.11 12.69 -13.70
C GLY A 305 -3.85 11.35 -13.01
N ALA A 306 -4.52 10.28 -13.44
CA ALA A 306 -4.27 8.91 -12.95
C ALA A 306 -2.85 8.44 -13.36
N VAL A 307 -2.44 8.65 -14.62
CA VAL A 307 -1.09 8.32 -15.10
C VAL A 307 -0.02 9.00 -14.23
N ILE A 308 -0.13 10.32 -14.02
CA ILE A 308 0.81 11.08 -13.17
C ILE A 308 0.76 10.58 -11.72
N GLY A 309 -0.45 10.38 -11.20
CA GLY A 309 -0.67 9.96 -9.81
C GLY A 309 -0.13 8.56 -9.52
N LEU A 310 -0.33 7.60 -10.41
CA LEU A 310 0.11 6.22 -10.24
C LEU A 310 1.64 6.09 -10.34
N MET A 311 2.33 6.92 -11.12
CA MET A 311 3.81 6.99 -11.13
C MET A 311 4.37 7.26 -9.73
N ALA A 312 3.77 8.22 -9.01
CA ALA A 312 4.17 8.50 -7.63
C ALA A 312 3.95 7.29 -6.70
N GLY A 313 2.88 6.54 -6.91
CA GLY A 313 2.62 5.29 -6.18
C GLY A 313 3.71 4.24 -6.42
N ILE A 314 4.05 3.96 -7.69
CA ILE A 314 5.13 3.01 -8.05
C ILE A 314 6.44 3.43 -7.37
N LEU A 315 6.81 4.72 -7.47
CA LEU A 315 8.01 5.27 -6.85
C LEU A 315 8.00 5.04 -5.33
N SER A 316 6.90 5.36 -4.66
CA SER A 316 6.77 5.27 -3.20
C SER A 316 6.92 3.83 -2.71
N PHE A 317 6.29 2.86 -3.37
CA PHE A 317 6.34 1.46 -2.94
C PHE A 317 7.70 0.81 -3.25
N ILE A 318 8.33 1.10 -4.39
CA ILE A 318 9.71 0.64 -4.64
C ILE A 318 10.64 1.23 -3.60
N TYR A 319 10.52 2.52 -3.31
CA TYR A 319 11.33 3.20 -2.31
C TYR A 319 11.13 2.62 -0.89
N ALA A 320 9.89 2.32 -0.49
CA ALA A 320 9.60 1.67 0.78
C ALA A 320 10.23 0.28 0.86
N GLY A 321 10.14 -0.51 -0.21
CA GLY A 321 10.82 -1.81 -0.31
C GLY A 321 12.33 -1.71 -0.18
N ILE A 322 12.95 -0.68 -0.77
CA ILE A 322 14.38 -0.40 -0.63
C ILE A 322 14.73 -0.07 0.82
N ARG A 323 13.96 0.81 1.48
CA ARG A 323 14.23 1.24 2.87
C ARG A 323 14.15 0.08 3.86
N ILE A 324 13.11 -0.75 3.77
CA ILE A 324 12.96 -1.88 4.70
C ILE A 324 14.07 -2.91 4.47
N THR A 325 14.38 -3.25 3.22
CA THR A 325 15.45 -4.18 2.89
C THR A 325 16.82 -3.67 3.36
N TYR A 326 17.08 -2.39 3.17
CA TYR A 326 18.28 -1.71 3.66
C TYR A 326 18.40 -1.80 5.19
N THR A 327 17.29 -1.56 5.91
CA THR A 327 17.26 -1.62 7.39
C THR A 327 17.56 -3.03 7.88
N ILE A 328 16.96 -4.05 7.28
CA ILE A 328 17.20 -5.46 7.61
C ILE A 328 18.67 -5.85 7.32
N ALA A 329 19.24 -5.39 6.20
CA ALA A 329 20.63 -5.60 5.86
C ALA A 329 21.59 -4.87 6.82
N ARG A 330 21.24 -3.65 7.25
CA ARG A 330 21.98 -2.88 8.26
C ARG A 330 22.03 -3.59 9.61
N ASP A 331 20.97 -4.32 9.97
CA ASP A 331 20.90 -5.12 11.19
C ASP A 331 21.68 -6.46 11.08
N GLY A 332 22.30 -6.72 9.92
CA GLY A 332 23.08 -7.94 9.66
C GLY A 332 22.24 -9.14 9.24
N LEU A 333 20.93 -8.97 9.08
CA LEU A 333 20.00 -10.05 8.74
C LEU A 333 19.92 -10.32 7.22
N LEU A 334 20.53 -9.47 6.40
CA LEU A 334 20.75 -9.66 4.97
C LEU A 334 22.19 -9.29 4.62
N PRO A 335 22.72 -9.72 3.45
CA PRO A 335 24.11 -9.46 3.08
C PRO A 335 24.47 -7.97 3.11
N GLU A 336 25.59 -7.64 3.79
CA GLU A 336 26.07 -6.27 3.95
C GLU A 336 26.32 -5.54 2.61
N LYS A 337 26.59 -6.29 1.55
CA LYS A 337 26.73 -5.76 0.18
C LYS A 337 25.51 -4.93 -0.25
N LEU A 338 24.32 -5.23 0.27
CA LEU A 338 23.07 -4.52 -0.02
C LEU A 338 23.00 -3.12 0.65
N THR A 339 23.89 -2.85 1.63
CA THR A 339 23.96 -1.52 2.27
C THR A 339 24.92 -0.56 1.58
N LYS A 340 25.67 -1.04 0.57
CA LYS A 340 26.60 -0.17 -0.18
C LYS A 340 25.83 0.88 -0.97
N VAL A 341 26.18 2.16 -0.73
CA VAL A 341 25.55 3.30 -1.41
C VAL A 341 26.49 3.84 -2.50
N ASN A 342 25.89 4.40 -3.55
CA ASN A 342 26.61 5.10 -4.62
C ASN A 342 26.97 6.54 -4.19
N GLN A 343 27.56 7.33 -5.10
CA GLN A 343 27.93 8.74 -4.88
C GLN A 343 26.72 9.60 -4.47
N ASN A 344 25.51 9.24 -4.89
CA ASN A 344 24.28 9.91 -4.57
C ASN A 344 23.61 9.40 -3.26
N LYS A 345 24.35 8.63 -2.45
CA LYS A 345 23.88 8.02 -1.19
C LYS A 345 22.68 7.06 -1.35
N VAL A 346 22.53 6.44 -2.53
CA VAL A 346 21.46 5.47 -2.84
C VAL A 346 22.05 4.07 -2.91
N PRO A 347 21.41 3.04 -2.33
CA PRO A 347 21.83 1.63 -2.43
C PRO A 347 21.48 1.07 -3.82
N SER A 348 22.30 1.41 -4.82
CA SER A 348 22.02 1.19 -6.25
C SER A 348 21.76 -0.28 -6.59
N THR A 349 22.57 -1.19 -6.05
CA THR A 349 22.42 -2.65 -6.28
C THR A 349 21.03 -3.13 -5.81
N LEU A 350 20.62 -2.67 -4.64
CA LEU A 350 19.32 -3.01 -4.06
C LEU A 350 18.18 -2.39 -4.88
N THR A 351 18.33 -1.12 -5.29
CA THR A 351 17.34 -0.39 -6.10
C THR A 351 17.07 -1.13 -7.42
N TRP A 352 18.13 -1.50 -8.16
CA TRP A 352 17.99 -2.23 -9.40
C TRP A 352 17.46 -3.65 -9.19
N GLY A 353 17.89 -4.35 -8.14
CA GLY A 353 17.41 -5.69 -7.83
C GLY A 353 15.89 -5.72 -7.60
N LEU A 354 15.38 -4.84 -6.73
CA LEU A 354 13.94 -4.74 -6.46
C LEU A 354 13.17 -4.18 -7.67
N GLY A 355 13.73 -3.21 -8.40
CA GLY A 355 13.10 -2.63 -9.57
C GLY A 355 12.93 -3.64 -10.71
N ILE A 356 13.96 -4.43 -11.02
CA ILE A 356 13.87 -5.48 -12.04
C ILE A 356 12.87 -6.55 -11.62
N LEU A 357 12.89 -7.00 -10.36
CA LEU A 357 11.91 -7.94 -9.84
C LEU A 357 10.49 -7.41 -9.99
N THR A 358 10.26 -6.15 -9.61
CA THR A 358 8.96 -5.48 -9.77
C THR A 358 8.53 -5.43 -11.24
N ALA A 359 9.44 -5.08 -12.16
CA ALA A 359 9.16 -5.01 -13.59
C ALA A 359 8.76 -6.38 -14.17
N LEU A 360 9.46 -7.44 -13.79
CA LEU A 360 9.12 -8.81 -14.20
C LEU A 360 7.75 -9.22 -13.68
N LEU A 361 7.45 -8.98 -12.41
CA LEU A 361 6.14 -9.31 -11.86
C LEU A 361 5.03 -8.49 -12.52
N ALA A 362 5.23 -7.19 -12.75
CA ALA A 362 4.27 -6.33 -13.44
C ALA A 362 4.02 -6.76 -14.88
N GLY A 363 5.06 -7.22 -15.57
CA GLY A 363 4.97 -7.64 -16.97
C GLY A 363 4.29 -8.99 -17.18
N PHE A 364 4.43 -9.93 -16.25
CA PHE A 364 4.08 -11.32 -16.48
C PHE A 364 3.01 -11.90 -15.55
N LEU A 365 2.61 -11.18 -14.50
CA LEU A 365 1.52 -11.62 -13.62
C LEU A 365 0.26 -10.76 -13.80
N PRO A 366 -0.93 -11.38 -13.70
CA PRO A 366 -2.18 -10.64 -13.80
C PRO A 366 -2.39 -9.74 -12.58
N LEU A 367 -2.95 -8.55 -12.82
CA LEU A 367 -3.24 -7.51 -11.82
C LEU A 367 -3.93 -8.07 -10.57
N GLY A 368 -4.94 -8.93 -10.75
CA GLY A 368 -5.67 -9.51 -9.61
C GLY A 368 -4.79 -10.36 -8.70
N LYS A 369 -3.92 -11.22 -9.26
CA LYS A 369 -3.00 -12.05 -8.46
C LYS A 369 -1.95 -11.21 -7.72
N LEU A 370 -1.44 -10.17 -8.38
CA LEU A 370 -0.50 -9.23 -7.74
C LEU A 370 -1.15 -8.54 -6.54
N ALA A 371 -2.37 -8.03 -6.72
CA ALA A 371 -3.14 -7.37 -5.66
C ALA A 371 -3.46 -8.34 -4.51
N ASP A 372 -3.91 -9.56 -4.80
CA ASP A 372 -4.25 -10.55 -3.78
C ASP A 372 -3.05 -10.93 -2.92
N LEU A 373 -1.88 -11.15 -3.53
CA LEU A 373 -0.63 -11.44 -2.81
C LEU A 373 -0.14 -10.23 -1.97
N ALA A 374 -0.22 -9.03 -2.52
CA ALA A 374 0.11 -7.80 -1.80
C ALA A 374 -0.81 -7.59 -0.59
N ASN A 375 -2.11 -7.86 -0.75
CA ASN A 375 -3.10 -7.78 0.32
C ASN A 375 -2.79 -8.76 1.45
N VAL A 376 -2.54 -10.03 1.15
CA VAL A 376 -2.21 -11.05 2.18
C VAL A 376 -0.99 -10.61 2.99
N ALA A 377 0.08 -10.15 2.32
CA ALA A 377 1.28 -9.69 2.98
C ALA A 377 0.99 -8.52 3.95
N SER A 378 0.20 -7.55 3.51
CA SER A 378 -0.13 -6.34 4.27
C SER A 378 -1.13 -6.62 5.39
N ILE A 379 -2.16 -7.43 5.15
CA ILE A 379 -3.15 -7.83 6.17
C ILE A 379 -2.45 -8.53 7.34
N ILE A 380 -1.53 -9.47 7.05
CA ILE A 380 -0.77 -10.17 8.09
C ILE A 380 0.13 -9.19 8.85
N ALA A 381 0.79 -8.27 8.17
CA ALA A 381 1.62 -7.25 8.83
C ALA A 381 0.79 -6.36 9.76
N PHE A 382 -0.38 -5.89 9.32
CA PHE A 382 -1.26 -5.04 10.12
C PHE A 382 -1.91 -5.79 11.30
N ALA A 383 -2.29 -7.05 11.11
CA ALA A 383 -2.75 -7.90 12.20
C ALA A 383 -1.66 -8.08 13.27
N LEU A 384 -0.41 -8.28 12.85
CA LEU A 384 0.72 -8.41 13.76
C LEU A 384 1.08 -7.09 14.46
N VAL A 385 0.88 -5.93 13.83
CA VAL A 385 1.02 -4.64 14.51
C VAL A 385 -0.04 -4.49 15.59
N SER A 386 -1.29 -4.86 15.31
CA SER A 386 -2.37 -4.87 16.31
C SER A 386 -2.03 -5.79 17.49
N TYR A 387 -1.53 -7.01 17.21
CA TYR A 387 -1.03 -7.92 18.24
C TYR A 387 0.16 -7.33 19.02
N THR A 388 1.11 -6.72 18.31
CA THR A 388 2.28 -6.08 18.92
C THR A 388 1.89 -4.98 19.89
N THR A 389 0.86 -4.20 19.58
CA THR A 389 0.34 -3.15 20.47
C THR A 389 -0.17 -3.76 21.79
N ILE A 390 -0.86 -4.91 21.75
CA ILE A 390 -1.30 -5.62 22.96
C ILE A 390 -0.10 -6.11 23.79
N VAL A 391 0.89 -6.72 23.11
CA VAL A 391 2.12 -7.20 23.79
C VAL A 391 2.90 -6.05 24.40
N PHE A 392 3.01 -4.95 23.66
CA PHE A 392 3.71 -3.75 24.11
C PHE A 392 3.01 -3.10 25.32
N TYR A 393 1.70 -3.05 25.32
CA TYR A 393 0.89 -2.55 26.44
C TYR A 393 1.14 -3.34 27.72
N LYS A 394 1.23 -4.68 27.63
CA LYS A 394 1.48 -5.56 28.78
C LYS A 394 2.92 -5.52 29.27
N LYS A 395 3.90 -5.42 28.35
CA LYS A 395 5.34 -5.49 28.69
C LYS A 395 5.94 -4.17 29.17
N PHE A 396 5.40 -3.06 28.70
CA PHE A 396 5.93 -1.73 28.98
C PHE A 396 4.81 -0.79 29.49
N PRO A 397 4.19 -1.08 30.66
CA PRO A 397 3.05 -0.31 31.18
C PRO A 397 3.42 1.14 31.49
N ASP A 398 4.65 1.37 31.98
CA ASP A 398 5.13 2.66 32.50
C ASP A 398 5.70 3.58 31.41
N ILE A 399 5.84 3.10 30.18
CA ILE A 399 6.39 3.92 29.10
C ILE A 399 5.44 5.08 28.77
N LYS A 400 6.01 6.29 28.68
CA LYS A 400 5.26 7.47 28.25
C LYS A 400 4.84 7.32 26.78
N ARG A 401 3.55 7.36 26.51
CA ARG A 401 2.96 7.23 25.19
C ARG A 401 2.40 8.56 24.72
N GLY A 402 2.72 8.94 23.49
CA GLY A 402 2.13 10.14 22.87
C GLY A 402 0.66 9.99 22.56
N PHE A 403 0.25 8.77 22.21
CA PHE A 403 -1.13 8.37 21.97
C PHE A 403 -1.38 6.99 22.58
N ARG A 404 -2.60 6.74 23.08
CA ARG A 404 -3.05 5.42 23.57
C ARG A 404 -4.27 4.99 22.79
N VAL A 405 -4.28 3.74 22.32
CA VAL A 405 -5.45 3.15 21.68
C VAL A 405 -6.58 3.09 22.70
N PRO A 406 -7.75 3.69 22.39
CA PRO A 406 -8.91 3.59 23.28
C PRO A 406 -9.38 2.12 23.37
N GLY A 407 -10.00 1.75 24.50
CA GLY A 407 -10.58 0.42 24.69
C GLY A 407 -9.59 -0.76 24.60
N MET A 408 -8.34 -0.56 25.01
CA MET A 408 -7.37 -1.66 25.09
C MET A 408 -7.81 -2.77 26.05
N PRO A 409 -7.66 -4.06 25.70
CA PRO A 409 -7.11 -4.61 24.45
C PRO A 409 -8.19 -4.89 23.37
N VAL A 410 -9.43 -4.44 23.56
CA VAL A 410 -10.60 -4.85 22.74
C VAL A 410 -10.47 -4.41 21.29
N LEU A 411 -10.14 -3.13 21.02
CA LEU A 411 -10.05 -2.62 19.65
C LEU A 411 -8.94 -3.32 18.82
N PRO A 412 -7.72 -3.55 19.33
CA PRO A 412 -6.73 -4.35 18.63
C PRO A 412 -7.18 -5.79 18.36
N ILE A 413 -7.93 -6.43 19.28
CA ILE A 413 -8.47 -7.78 19.08
C ILE A 413 -9.52 -7.76 17.95
N ILE A 414 -10.43 -6.79 17.94
CA ILE A 414 -11.41 -6.63 16.86
C ILE A 414 -10.70 -6.44 15.51
N SER A 415 -9.63 -5.63 15.46
CA SER A 415 -8.81 -5.45 14.25
C SER A 415 -8.26 -6.79 13.75
N ILE A 416 -7.68 -7.61 14.64
CA ILE A 416 -7.14 -8.94 14.29
C ILE A 416 -8.25 -9.85 13.76
N ILE A 417 -9.43 -9.86 14.38
CA ILE A 417 -10.58 -10.68 13.94
C ILE A 417 -11.04 -10.24 12.55
N LEU A 418 -11.17 -8.92 12.29
CA LEU A 418 -11.56 -8.41 10.98
C LEU A 418 -10.52 -8.78 9.90
N PHE A 419 -9.22 -8.66 10.18
CA PHE A 419 -8.18 -9.11 9.26
C PHE A 419 -8.24 -10.63 9.03
N GLY A 420 -8.53 -11.42 10.06
CA GLY A 420 -8.77 -12.86 9.92
C GLY A 420 -9.96 -13.17 9.00
N ALA A 421 -11.04 -12.40 9.11
CA ALA A 421 -12.20 -12.52 8.24
C ALA A 421 -11.87 -12.17 6.78
N LEU A 422 -11.07 -11.12 6.53
CA LEU A 422 -10.59 -10.78 5.18
C LEU A 422 -9.71 -11.90 4.62
N LEU A 423 -8.81 -12.45 5.41
CA LEU A 423 -7.92 -13.55 4.98
C LEU A 423 -8.69 -14.83 4.66
N TYR A 424 -9.86 -15.06 5.25
CA TYR A 424 -10.70 -16.23 4.97
C TYR A 424 -11.22 -16.24 3.52
N SER A 425 -11.40 -15.07 2.91
CA SER A 425 -11.85 -14.92 1.52
C SER A 425 -10.74 -15.11 0.48
N VAL A 426 -9.49 -15.30 0.92
CA VAL A 426 -8.33 -15.45 0.03
C VAL A 426 -8.29 -16.88 -0.55
N THR A 427 -7.97 -16.98 -1.85
CA THR A 427 -7.88 -18.25 -2.55
C THR A 427 -6.73 -19.13 -2.05
N LEU A 428 -6.92 -20.45 -2.10
CA LEU A 428 -5.90 -21.42 -1.70
C LEU A 428 -4.58 -21.23 -2.46
N THR A 429 -4.66 -20.91 -3.77
CA THR A 429 -3.47 -20.67 -4.59
C THR A 429 -2.64 -19.50 -4.05
N THR A 430 -3.29 -18.40 -3.65
CA THR A 430 -2.61 -17.24 -3.05
C THR A 430 -1.93 -17.63 -1.73
N TRP A 431 -2.60 -18.43 -0.90
CA TRP A 431 -2.02 -18.94 0.34
C TRP A 431 -0.79 -19.82 0.10
N ILE A 432 -0.83 -20.72 -0.88
CA ILE A 432 0.32 -21.58 -1.22
C ILE A 432 1.53 -20.72 -1.61
N ILE A 433 1.34 -19.74 -2.50
CA ILE A 433 2.43 -18.84 -2.93
C ILE A 433 2.98 -18.04 -1.75
N PHE A 434 2.09 -17.51 -0.91
CA PHE A 434 2.50 -16.76 0.27
C PHE A 434 3.29 -17.62 1.26
N VAL A 435 2.84 -18.82 1.56
CA VAL A 435 3.54 -19.76 2.47
C VAL A 435 4.90 -20.15 1.91
N VAL A 436 5.00 -20.42 0.60
CA VAL A 436 6.28 -20.70 -0.06
C VAL A 436 7.23 -19.50 0.11
N TRP A 437 6.74 -18.27 -0.08
CA TRP A 437 7.54 -17.05 0.11
C TRP A 437 8.06 -16.94 1.55
N VAL A 438 7.23 -17.20 2.55
CA VAL A 438 7.63 -17.19 3.97
C VAL A 438 8.66 -18.29 4.26
N ILE A 439 8.48 -19.50 3.74
CA ILE A 439 9.42 -20.62 3.91
C ILE A 439 10.79 -20.24 3.32
N VAL A 440 10.84 -19.65 2.13
CA VAL A 440 12.09 -19.16 1.54
C VAL A 440 12.77 -18.14 2.46
N GLY A 441 12.01 -17.20 3.01
CA GLY A 441 12.54 -16.24 3.99
C GLY A 441 13.12 -16.91 5.23
N LEU A 442 12.43 -17.90 5.79
CA LEU A 442 12.91 -18.66 6.96
C LEU A 442 14.18 -19.48 6.64
N ILE A 443 14.26 -20.07 5.45
CA ILE A 443 15.50 -20.75 5.00
C ILE A 443 16.67 -19.75 4.96
N VAL A 444 16.46 -18.56 4.38
CA VAL A 444 17.51 -17.51 4.36
C VAL A 444 17.85 -17.08 5.80
N TYR A 445 16.87 -16.96 6.68
CA TYR A 445 17.11 -16.62 8.08
C TYR A 445 18.04 -17.62 8.77
N PHE A 446 17.74 -18.91 8.72
CA PHE A 446 18.55 -19.93 9.39
C PHE A 446 19.89 -20.18 8.71
N ALA A 447 19.95 -20.08 7.38
CA ALA A 447 21.19 -20.27 6.62
C ALA A 447 22.18 -19.11 6.81
N PHE A 448 21.69 -17.87 6.85
CA PHE A 448 22.51 -16.67 6.84
C PHE A 448 22.25 -15.73 8.02
N SER A 449 21.03 -15.25 8.19
CA SER A 449 20.67 -14.10 9.07
C SER A 449 20.99 -14.38 10.53
N TYR A 450 20.63 -15.55 11.03
CA TYR A 450 20.85 -15.93 12.42
C TYR A 450 22.33 -15.85 12.84
N LYS A 451 23.25 -16.24 11.94
CA LYS A 451 24.70 -16.24 12.20
C LYS A 451 25.31 -14.83 12.13
N ASN A 452 24.74 -13.96 11.31
CA ASN A 452 25.28 -12.63 11.01
C ASN A 452 24.54 -11.49 11.73
N SER A 453 23.52 -11.80 12.53
CA SER A 453 22.79 -10.81 13.32
C SER A 453 23.73 -10.00 14.22
N LYS A 454 23.53 -8.68 14.26
CA LYS A 454 24.29 -7.77 15.15
C LYS A 454 23.90 -7.86 16.62
N LEU A 455 22.78 -8.52 16.92
CA LEU A 455 22.40 -8.87 18.30
C LEU A 455 23.01 -10.23 18.68
N LYS A 456 24.28 -10.26 18.96
CA LYS A 456 24.94 -11.46 19.50
C LYS A 456 24.76 -11.58 20.99
#